data_a3284fdfd7f474c2f27c25cb2e156d4d
#
_entry.id   a3284fdfd7f474c2f27c25cb2e156d4d
#
_cell.length_a   1.000
_cell.length_b   1.000
_cell.length_c   1.000
_cell.angle_alpha   90.00
_cell.angle_beta   90.00
_cell.angle_gamma   90.00
#
_symmetry.space_group_name_H-M   'P 1'
#
loop_
_entity.id
_entity.type
_entity.pdbx_description
1 polymer ?
#
loop_
_entity_poly.entity_id
_entity_poly.type
_entity_poly.pdbx_seq_one_letter_code
_entity_poly.pdbx_strand_id
1 'polypeptide(L)'
;MIGGGNSACDVAVETSRVSKKTSISWRRGYRVIPKFIFGKPSDIVSAQMHFLPRKLRYFLSEMTIKILNGSNKLYGLEKPKTKFGETHPTVNDELLYKIRHGKVHPKGDIERYDGNTVTFKDGSTEEFDVIISCTGYILSHPFFEKQFIDYSESKVPLYLKMFHEKYEHLFFIGMCQPLGCVWPLSELQAKLAARAITGEWVRPKNIAELCQKEVSRPHVKQIKTPRHTITVDYHLFLKQLRRLLPKDYVSKEAKV
;
A
#
# COMPACT_ATOMS: atom_id res chain seq x y z
N MET A 1 -11.17 -15.89 -3.86
CA MET A 1 -10.57 -14.53 -3.79
C MET A 1 -9.49 -14.40 -4.80
N ILE A 2 -9.46 -13.32 -5.57
CA ILE A 2 -8.42 -13.05 -6.56
C ILE A 2 -7.57 -11.87 -6.07
N GLY A 3 -6.28 -12.09 -5.86
CA GLY A 3 -5.32 -11.10 -5.39
C GLY A 3 -4.48 -11.57 -4.22
N GLY A 4 -3.38 -10.88 -3.94
CA GLY A 4 -2.44 -11.21 -2.84
C GLY A 4 -2.07 -9.99 -1.98
N GLY A 5 -2.80 -8.87 -2.13
CA GLY A 5 -2.65 -7.70 -1.26
C GLY A 5 -3.44 -7.83 0.03
N ASN A 6 -3.36 -6.80 0.90
CA ASN A 6 -4.03 -6.79 2.21
C ASN A 6 -5.52 -7.13 2.10
N SER A 7 -6.25 -6.46 1.21
CA SER A 7 -7.69 -6.70 1.03
C SER A 7 -8.01 -8.15 0.68
N ALA A 8 -7.26 -8.77 -0.25
CA ALA A 8 -7.49 -10.16 -0.63
C ALA A 8 -7.27 -11.12 0.54
N CYS A 9 -6.25 -10.86 1.35
CA CYS A 9 -5.91 -11.69 2.50
C CYS A 9 -6.93 -11.55 3.62
N ASP A 10 -7.35 -10.30 3.94
CA ASP A 10 -8.36 -10.05 4.96
C ASP A 10 -9.73 -10.63 4.53
N VAL A 11 -10.16 -10.41 3.29
CA VAL A 11 -11.41 -10.97 2.77
C VAL A 11 -11.35 -12.51 2.73
N ALA A 12 -10.22 -13.13 2.36
CA ALA A 12 -10.09 -14.58 2.39
C ALA A 12 -10.19 -15.15 3.82
N VAL A 13 -9.60 -14.46 4.80
CA VAL A 13 -9.72 -14.83 6.21
C VAL A 13 -11.17 -14.76 6.66
N GLU A 14 -11.87 -13.64 6.43
CA GLU A 14 -13.25 -13.46 6.87
C GLU A 14 -14.21 -14.42 6.16
N THR A 15 -14.10 -14.58 4.85
CA THR A 15 -14.96 -15.53 4.12
C THR A 15 -14.72 -16.97 4.56
N SER A 16 -13.50 -17.33 4.98
CA SER A 16 -13.22 -18.68 5.49
C SER A 16 -13.94 -19.03 6.80
N ARG A 17 -14.55 -18.04 7.47
CA ARG A 17 -15.33 -18.25 8.71
C ARG A 17 -16.75 -18.70 8.43
N VAL A 18 -17.29 -18.35 7.24
CA VAL A 18 -18.71 -18.53 6.91
C VAL A 18 -18.95 -19.38 5.67
N SER A 19 -17.97 -19.52 4.76
CA SER A 19 -18.12 -20.35 3.55
C SER A 19 -17.68 -21.80 3.80
N LYS A 20 -18.25 -22.73 3.05
CA LYS A 20 -17.86 -24.15 3.08
C LYS A 20 -16.40 -24.32 2.65
N LYS A 21 -15.96 -23.54 1.65
CA LYS A 21 -14.60 -23.57 1.11
C LYS A 21 -14.20 -22.17 0.66
N THR A 22 -13.00 -21.76 1.01
CA THR A 22 -12.40 -20.50 0.56
C THR A 22 -11.09 -20.79 -0.17
N SER A 23 -10.94 -20.28 -1.39
CA SER A 23 -9.70 -20.32 -2.16
C SER A 23 -9.16 -18.93 -2.39
N ILE A 24 -7.82 -18.77 -2.36
CA ILE A 24 -7.14 -17.52 -2.67
C ILE A 24 -6.16 -17.72 -3.82
N SER A 25 -6.35 -16.99 -4.92
CA SER A 25 -5.51 -17.08 -6.12
C SER A 25 -4.46 -15.96 -6.13
N TRP A 26 -3.20 -16.33 -6.22
CA TRP A 26 -2.07 -15.41 -6.32
C TRP A 26 -1.37 -15.54 -7.67
N ARG A 27 -1.36 -14.46 -8.42
CA ARG A 27 -0.62 -14.36 -9.69
C ARG A 27 0.91 -14.35 -9.50
N ARG A 28 1.37 -13.96 -8.33
CA ARG A 28 2.80 -13.86 -7.95
C ARG A 28 2.96 -13.99 -6.45
N GLY A 29 4.17 -14.28 -6.00
CA GLY A 29 4.46 -14.35 -4.58
C GLY A 29 4.43 -12.98 -3.89
N TYR A 30 3.86 -12.94 -2.69
CA TYR A 30 3.80 -11.78 -1.80
C TYR A 30 4.52 -12.09 -0.49
N ARG A 31 5.02 -11.04 0.16
CA ARG A 31 5.55 -11.15 1.52
C ARG A 31 4.42 -10.85 2.50
N VAL A 32 4.05 -11.87 3.27
CA VAL A 32 3.12 -11.71 4.38
C VAL A 32 3.90 -11.31 5.61
N ILE A 33 3.58 -10.15 6.17
CA ILE A 33 4.20 -9.61 7.39
C ILE A 33 3.17 -9.70 8.51
N PRO A 34 3.52 -10.21 9.69
CA PRO A 34 2.66 -10.15 10.85
C PRO A 34 2.34 -8.71 11.26
N LYS A 35 1.13 -8.46 11.74
CA LYS A 35 0.75 -7.15 12.32
C LYS A 35 1.60 -6.83 13.55
N PHE A 36 1.96 -7.85 14.32
CA PHE A 36 2.78 -7.74 15.52
C PHE A 36 4.05 -8.60 15.40
N ILE A 37 5.18 -8.02 15.79
CA ILE A 37 6.48 -8.69 15.85
C ILE A 37 6.95 -8.59 17.31
N PHE A 38 7.09 -9.73 17.98
CA PHE A 38 7.45 -9.81 19.41
C PHE A 38 6.59 -8.90 20.31
N GLY A 39 5.26 -8.88 20.06
CA GLY A 39 4.30 -8.10 20.84
C GLY A 39 4.24 -6.61 20.47
N LYS A 40 5.06 -6.13 19.55
CA LYS A 40 5.04 -4.73 19.08
C LYS A 40 4.46 -4.65 17.65
N PRO A 41 3.68 -3.61 17.32
CA PRO A 41 3.25 -3.36 15.95
C PRO A 41 4.43 -3.34 14.97
N SER A 42 4.28 -3.96 13.80
CA SER A 42 5.37 -4.15 12.84
C SER A 42 5.89 -2.84 12.24
N ASP A 43 5.05 -1.82 12.14
CA ASP A 43 5.42 -0.47 11.72
C ASP A 43 6.31 0.23 12.76
N ILE A 44 6.01 0.06 14.06
CA ILE A 44 6.85 0.57 15.17
C ILE A 44 8.21 -0.13 15.15
N VAL A 45 8.24 -1.45 14.99
CA VAL A 45 9.52 -2.20 14.88
C VAL A 45 10.32 -1.70 13.67
N SER A 46 9.67 -1.47 12.53
CA SER A 46 10.31 -0.90 11.35
C SER A 46 10.84 0.51 11.60
N ALA A 47 10.08 1.35 12.31
CA ALA A 47 10.49 2.71 12.67
C ALA A 47 11.71 2.72 13.60
N GLN A 48 11.75 1.82 14.60
CA GLN A 48 12.89 1.69 15.50
C GLN A 48 14.19 1.29 14.79
N MET A 49 14.10 0.57 13.66
CA MET A 49 15.27 0.21 12.84
C MET A 49 15.69 1.30 11.84
N HIS A 50 15.02 2.46 11.82
CA HIS A 50 15.25 3.49 10.80
C HIS A 50 16.65 4.13 10.85
N PHE A 51 17.35 4.05 11.99
CA PHE A 51 18.74 4.50 12.14
C PHE A 51 19.74 3.62 11.37
N LEU A 52 19.36 2.37 11.03
CA LEU A 52 20.21 1.45 10.28
C LEU A 52 20.25 1.79 8.79
N PRO A 53 21.39 1.55 8.10
CA PRO A 53 21.44 1.62 6.65
C PRO A 53 20.35 0.77 5.99
N ARG A 54 19.72 1.32 4.94
CA ARG A 54 18.56 0.68 4.28
C ARG A 54 18.77 -0.79 3.89
N LYS A 55 19.97 -1.13 3.39
CA LYS A 55 20.30 -2.53 3.01
C LYS A 55 20.27 -3.47 4.22
N LEU A 56 20.85 -3.06 5.34
CA LEU A 56 20.89 -3.85 6.57
C LEU A 56 19.49 -4.01 7.15
N ARG A 57 18.72 -2.92 7.22
CA ARG A 57 17.33 -2.95 7.69
C ARG A 57 16.47 -3.93 6.88
N TYR A 58 16.56 -3.90 5.55
CA TYR A 58 15.82 -4.79 4.69
C TYR A 58 16.23 -6.26 4.86
N PHE A 59 17.53 -6.52 5.02
CA PHE A 59 18.04 -7.85 5.31
C PHE A 59 17.52 -8.38 6.64
N LEU A 60 17.59 -7.59 7.71
CA LEU A 60 17.07 -7.96 9.03
C LEU A 60 15.56 -8.19 9.00
N SER A 61 14.80 -7.33 8.33
CA SER A 61 13.35 -7.50 8.17
C SER A 61 13.02 -8.81 7.43
N GLU A 62 13.75 -9.13 6.36
CA GLU A 62 13.53 -10.37 5.60
C GLU A 62 13.88 -11.61 6.43
N MET A 63 14.96 -11.56 7.21
CA MET A 63 15.30 -12.61 8.17
C MET A 63 14.23 -12.80 9.24
N THR A 64 13.77 -11.72 9.86
CA THR A 64 12.72 -11.76 10.87
C THR A 64 11.45 -12.41 10.33
N ILE A 65 10.98 -12.00 9.16
CA ILE A 65 9.80 -12.60 8.52
C ILE A 65 10.03 -14.09 8.24
N LYS A 66 11.21 -14.47 7.77
CA LYS A 66 11.54 -15.86 7.49
C LYS A 66 11.58 -16.72 8.76
N ILE A 67 12.05 -16.18 9.88
CA ILE A 67 12.04 -16.85 11.17
C ILE A 67 10.60 -17.03 11.69
N LEU A 68 9.77 -15.99 11.60
CA LEU A 68 8.40 -16.02 12.13
C LEU A 68 7.46 -16.88 11.29
N ASN A 69 7.50 -16.71 9.97
CA ASN A 69 6.54 -17.34 9.06
C ASN A 69 7.09 -18.58 8.33
N GLY A 70 8.41 -18.72 8.23
CA GLY A 70 9.04 -19.70 7.36
C GLY A 70 8.98 -19.30 5.88
N SER A 71 9.05 -20.27 4.98
CA SER A 71 9.01 -20.07 3.54
C SER A 71 7.57 -20.14 3.03
N ASN A 72 7.21 -19.29 2.06
CA ASN A 72 5.92 -19.35 1.35
C ASN A 72 5.58 -20.76 0.81
N LYS A 73 6.60 -21.54 0.42
CA LYS A 73 6.40 -22.92 -0.04
C LYS A 73 5.71 -23.83 0.98
N LEU A 74 5.92 -23.60 2.27
CA LEU A 74 5.27 -24.36 3.35
C LEU A 74 3.74 -24.17 3.37
N TYR A 75 3.26 -23.16 2.69
CA TYR A 75 1.85 -22.79 2.59
C TYR A 75 1.28 -23.02 1.18
N GLY A 76 2.03 -23.65 0.26
CA GLY A 76 1.61 -23.76 -1.13
C GLY A 76 1.57 -22.43 -1.90
N LEU A 77 2.24 -21.39 -1.38
CA LEU A 77 2.27 -20.06 -1.97
C LEU A 77 3.57 -19.84 -2.75
N GLU A 78 3.50 -19.08 -3.86
CA GLU A 78 4.69 -18.71 -4.62
C GLU A 78 5.66 -17.85 -3.81
N LYS A 79 6.96 -18.03 -4.07
CA LYS A 79 7.99 -17.15 -3.50
C LYS A 79 7.93 -15.76 -4.13
N PRO A 80 8.11 -14.69 -3.33
CA PRO A 80 8.27 -13.34 -3.86
C PRO A 80 9.49 -13.26 -4.79
N LYS A 81 9.29 -12.77 -6.01
CA LYS A 81 10.37 -12.55 -7.01
C LYS A 81 11.06 -11.19 -6.84
N THR A 82 10.45 -10.27 -6.08
CA THR A 82 10.95 -8.91 -5.84
C THR A 82 11.80 -8.84 -4.58
N LYS A 83 12.71 -7.87 -4.48
CA LYS A 83 13.45 -7.59 -3.26
C LYS A 83 12.55 -6.94 -2.21
N PHE A 84 12.95 -7.02 -0.94
CA PHE A 84 12.23 -6.33 0.13
C PHE A 84 12.22 -4.81 -0.11
N GLY A 85 11.05 -4.19 0.04
CA GLY A 85 10.85 -2.75 -0.18
C GLY A 85 10.57 -2.34 -1.64
N GLU A 86 10.66 -3.24 -2.63
CA GLU A 86 10.30 -2.95 -4.02
C GLU A 86 8.78 -3.02 -4.27
N THR A 87 8.05 -3.67 -3.38
CA THR A 87 6.59 -3.77 -3.41
C THR A 87 6.03 -3.54 -2.02
N HIS A 88 4.77 -3.12 -1.94
CA HIS A 88 4.07 -3.10 -0.66
C HIS A 88 3.98 -4.51 -0.09
N PRO A 89 4.35 -4.71 1.18
CA PRO A 89 4.12 -5.97 1.86
C PRO A 89 2.63 -6.17 2.12
N THR A 90 2.24 -7.42 2.27
CA THR A 90 0.92 -7.79 2.75
C THR A 90 0.99 -7.99 4.26
N VAL A 91 0.27 -7.19 5.02
CA VAL A 91 0.25 -7.26 6.48
C VAL A 91 -0.98 -8.05 6.91
N ASN A 92 -0.77 -9.27 7.44
CA ASN A 92 -1.87 -10.13 7.87
C ASN A 92 -1.36 -11.22 8.83
N ASP A 93 -2.04 -11.43 9.96
CA ASP A 93 -1.66 -12.44 10.96
C ASP A 93 -2.33 -13.79 10.74
N GLU A 94 -3.53 -13.79 10.16
CA GLU A 94 -4.38 -14.98 10.16
C GLU A 94 -4.28 -15.80 8.88
N LEU A 95 -3.94 -15.22 7.73
CA LEU A 95 -3.97 -15.91 6.44
C LEU A 95 -3.13 -17.20 6.47
N LEU A 96 -1.87 -17.09 6.90
CA LEU A 96 -0.97 -18.25 6.93
C LEU A 96 -1.46 -19.32 7.93
N TYR A 97 -2.04 -18.90 9.04
CA TYR A 97 -2.69 -19.78 9.99
C TYR A 97 -3.89 -20.50 9.35
N LYS A 98 -4.79 -19.76 8.68
CA LYS A 98 -5.96 -20.34 7.99
C LYS A 98 -5.57 -21.31 6.88
N ILE A 99 -4.49 -21.04 6.16
CA ILE A 99 -3.96 -21.96 5.14
C ILE A 99 -3.46 -23.25 5.80
N ARG A 100 -2.68 -23.17 6.88
CA ARG A 100 -2.18 -24.37 7.61
C ARG A 100 -3.30 -25.24 8.14
N HIS A 101 -4.42 -24.63 8.55
CA HIS A 101 -5.58 -25.35 9.06
C HIS A 101 -6.57 -25.77 7.95
N GLY A 102 -6.20 -25.64 6.66
CA GLY A 102 -7.05 -26.05 5.54
C GLY A 102 -8.36 -25.25 5.40
N LYS A 103 -8.44 -24.04 6.01
CA LYS A 103 -9.61 -23.15 5.90
C LYS A 103 -9.52 -22.22 4.68
N VAL A 104 -8.31 -21.93 4.22
CA VAL A 104 -8.06 -21.19 2.98
C VAL A 104 -7.13 -22.01 2.10
N HIS A 105 -7.53 -22.24 0.86
CA HIS A 105 -6.79 -23.04 -0.12
C HIS A 105 -6.05 -22.12 -1.10
N PRO A 106 -4.70 -22.10 -1.09
CA PRO A 106 -3.93 -21.34 -2.05
C PRO A 106 -4.03 -21.93 -3.45
N LYS A 107 -4.19 -21.06 -4.44
CA LYS A 107 -4.24 -21.37 -5.87
C LYS A 107 -3.26 -20.49 -6.63
N GLY A 108 -2.78 -21.01 -7.76
CA GLY A 108 -1.98 -20.24 -8.71
C GLY A 108 -2.79 -19.18 -9.46
N ASP A 109 -2.16 -18.63 -10.50
CA ASP A 109 -2.81 -17.67 -11.38
C ASP A 109 -3.95 -18.31 -12.19
N ILE A 110 -4.98 -17.53 -12.46
CA ILE A 110 -6.14 -17.98 -13.23
C ILE A 110 -5.83 -17.85 -14.71
N GLU A 111 -6.21 -18.86 -15.48
CA GLU A 111 -6.11 -18.87 -16.92
C GLU A 111 -7.41 -18.38 -17.58
N ARG A 112 -8.54 -18.97 -17.17
CA ARG A 112 -9.85 -18.63 -17.75
C ARG A 112 -11.00 -18.94 -16.80
N TYR A 113 -12.16 -18.41 -17.14
CA TYR A 113 -13.45 -18.67 -16.51
C TYR A 113 -14.39 -19.30 -17.54
N ASP A 114 -15.18 -20.27 -17.10
CA ASP A 114 -16.22 -20.89 -17.90
C ASP A 114 -17.42 -21.18 -16.99
N GLY A 115 -18.44 -20.32 -17.04
CA GLY A 115 -19.53 -20.34 -16.08
C GLY A 115 -19.02 -20.23 -14.65
N ASN A 116 -19.34 -21.22 -13.82
CA ASN A 116 -18.86 -21.30 -12.43
C ASN A 116 -17.49 -21.97 -12.30
N THR A 117 -16.93 -22.51 -13.39
CA THR A 117 -15.66 -23.22 -13.39
C THR A 117 -14.49 -22.25 -13.64
N VAL A 118 -13.49 -22.31 -12.78
CA VAL A 118 -12.24 -21.58 -12.93
C VAL A 118 -11.13 -22.55 -13.30
N THR A 119 -10.42 -22.27 -14.40
CA THR A 119 -9.21 -23.00 -14.80
C THR A 119 -7.98 -22.20 -14.38
N PHE A 120 -7.07 -22.85 -13.67
CA PHE A 120 -5.80 -22.25 -13.24
C PHE A 120 -4.69 -22.60 -14.25
N LYS A 121 -3.60 -21.81 -14.25
CA LYS A 121 -2.47 -22.01 -15.17
C LYS A 121 -1.70 -23.33 -14.98
N ASP A 122 -1.90 -24.01 -13.87
CA ASP A 122 -1.38 -25.36 -13.64
C ASP A 122 -2.25 -26.46 -14.25
N GLY A 123 -3.33 -26.09 -14.97
CA GLY A 123 -4.29 -26.98 -15.60
C GLY A 123 -5.38 -27.49 -14.65
N SER A 124 -5.31 -27.22 -13.36
CA SER A 124 -6.36 -27.59 -12.41
C SER A 124 -7.63 -26.78 -12.62
N THR A 125 -8.79 -27.37 -12.36
CA THR A 125 -10.10 -26.73 -12.43
C THR A 125 -10.83 -26.83 -11.11
N GLU A 126 -11.64 -25.81 -10.79
CA GLU A 126 -12.48 -25.81 -9.58
C GLU A 126 -13.73 -24.97 -9.81
N GLU A 127 -14.87 -25.41 -9.26
CA GLU A 127 -16.12 -24.66 -9.30
C GLU A 127 -16.26 -23.74 -8.09
N PHE A 128 -16.79 -22.55 -8.33
CA PHE A 128 -17.02 -21.52 -7.32
C PHE A 128 -18.39 -20.87 -7.48
N ASP A 129 -19.10 -20.69 -6.37
CA ASP A 129 -20.37 -19.96 -6.35
C ASP A 129 -20.15 -18.45 -6.40
N VAL A 130 -19.04 -17.96 -5.82
CA VAL A 130 -18.73 -16.54 -5.70
C VAL A 130 -17.25 -16.27 -5.97
N ILE A 131 -16.97 -15.29 -6.82
CA ILE A 131 -15.63 -14.77 -7.08
C ILE A 131 -15.56 -13.33 -6.56
N ILE A 132 -14.62 -13.05 -5.66
CA ILE A 132 -14.37 -11.70 -5.16
C ILE A 132 -13.03 -11.21 -5.69
N SER A 133 -13.06 -10.13 -6.48
CA SER A 133 -11.87 -9.51 -7.06
C SER A 133 -11.27 -8.49 -6.09
N CYS A 134 -10.04 -8.77 -5.63
CA CYS A 134 -9.24 -7.90 -4.76
C CYS A 134 -7.92 -7.52 -5.45
N THR A 135 -7.99 -7.20 -6.74
CA THR A 135 -6.83 -6.99 -7.62
C THR A 135 -6.24 -5.58 -7.53
N GLY A 136 -6.85 -4.69 -6.74
CA GLY A 136 -6.47 -3.30 -6.55
C GLY A 136 -7.42 -2.34 -7.24
N TYR A 137 -7.05 -1.06 -7.20
CA TYR A 137 -7.87 0.04 -7.72
C TYR A 137 -7.07 0.87 -8.71
N ILE A 138 -7.80 1.49 -9.64
CA ILE A 138 -7.29 2.54 -10.53
C ILE A 138 -7.59 3.88 -9.86
N LEU A 139 -6.63 4.82 -9.92
CA LEU A 139 -6.87 6.19 -9.47
C LEU A 139 -7.91 6.83 -10.40
N SER A 140 -9.09 7.06 -9.89
CA SER A 140 -10.20 7.63 -10.63
C SER A 140 -10.96 8.63 -9.76
N HIS A 141 -11.30 9.76 -10.36
CA HIS A 141 -12.13 10.80 -9.75
C HIS A 141 -13.36 11.03 -10.66
N PRO A 142 -14.34 10.11 -10.65
CA PRO A 142 -15.45 10.11 -11.64
C PRO A 142 -16.37 11.32 -11.53
N PHE A 143 -16.27 12.08 -10.44
CA PHE A 143 -16.97 13.35 -10.26
C PHE A 143 -16.28 14.54 -10.94
N PHE A 144 -15.06 14.37 -11.45
CA PHE A 144 -14.40 15.35 -12.32
C PHE A 144 -14.49 14.92 -13.78
N GLU A 145 -14.68 15.90 -14.67
CA GLU A 145 -14.51 15.66 -16.10
C GLU A 145 -13.05 15.32 -16.41
N LYS A 146 -12.82 14.40 -17.34
CA LYS A 146 -11.45 13.97 -17.72
C LYS A 146 -10.58 15.12 -18.23
N GLN A 147 -11.20 16.11 -18.90
CA GLN A 147 -10.48 17.31 -19.35
C GLN A 147 -10.01 18.19 -18.19
N PHE A 148 -10.68 18.10 -17.04
CA PHE A 148 -10.34 18.87 -15.85
C PHE A 148 -9.23 18.18 -15.05
N ILE A 149 -9.44 16.94 -14.65
CA ILE A 149 -8.46 16.12 -13.90
C ILE A 149 -8.60 14.66 -14.29
N ASP A 150 -7.54 14.08 -14.83
CA ASP A 150 -7.41 12.65 -15.07
C ASP A 150 -6.07 12.13 -14.59
N TYR A 151 -6.10 11.24 -13.61
CA TYR A 151 -4.92 10.55 -13.09
C TYR A 151 -4.92 9.05 -13.43
N SER A 152 -5.78 8.59 -14.34
CA SER A 152 -5.90 7.19 -14.75
C SER A 152 -4.61 6.65 -15.37
N GLU A 153 -3.80 7.50 -16.03
CA GLU A 153 -2.48 7.16 -16.58
C GLU A 153 -1.39 7.06 -15.51
N SER A 154 -1.74 7.20 -14.23
CA SER A 154 -0.80 7.06 -13.12
C SER A 154 0.29 8.13 -13.05
N LYS A 155 0.08 9.29 -13.63
CA LYS A 155 0.89 10.47 -13.42
C LYS A 155 0.13 11.42 -12.49
N VAL A 156 0.66 11.65 -11.32
CA VAL A 156 0.02 12.49 -10.29
C VAL A 156 0.95 13.67 -9.97
N PRO A 157 0.93 14.73 -10.78
CA PRO A 157 1.75 15.92 -10.60
C PRO A 157 1.15 16.84 -9.52
N LEU A 158 1.18 16.39 -8.28
CA LEU A 158 0.71 17.15 -7.12
C LEU A 158 1.88 17.43 -6.17
N TYR A 159 2.20 18.69 -5.93
CA TYR A 159 3.18 19.06 -4.91
C TYR A 159 2.70 18.62 -3.53
N LEU A 160 3.55 17.95 -2.78
CA LEU A 160 3.22 17.32 -1.50
C LEU A 160 2.05 16.33 -1.60
N LYS A 161 1.82 15.74 -2.78
CA LYS A 161 0.67 14.86 -3.06
C LYS A 161 -0.69 15.50 -2.76
N MET A 162 -0.77 16.83 -2.71
CA MET A 162 -2.00 17.54 -2.38
C MET A 162 -2.28 18.81 -3.17
N PHE A 163 -1.27 19.57 -3.60
CA PHE A 163 -1.47 20.84 -4.30
C PHE A 163 -1.37 20.66 -5.80
N HIS A 164 -2.41 21.08 -6.51
CA HIS A 164 -2.45 21.08 -7.98
C HIS A 164 -1.69 22.31 -8.55
N GLU A 165 -1.03 22.18 -9.69
CA GLU A 165 -0.24 23.28 -10.29
C GLU A 165 -1.06 24.51 -10.69
N LYS A 166 -2.33 24.31 -11.15
CA LYS A 166 -3.19 25.37 -11.69
C LYS A 166 -4.29 25.80 -10.71
N TYR A 167 -4.88 24.87 -9.95
CA TYR A 167 -6.06 25.11 -9.15
C TYR A 167 -5.70 25.38 -7.70
N GLU A 168 -5.73 26.65 -7.27
CA GLU A 168 -5.25 27.09 -5.97
C GLU A 168 -6.12 26.62 -4.80
N HIS A 169 -7.43 26.47 -5.04
CA HIS A 169 -8.41 26.07 -4.03
C HIS A 169 -8.77 24.57 -4.08
N LEU A 170 -8.03 23.78 -4.85
CA LEU A 170 -8.24 22.35 -4.93
C LEU A 170 -7.13 21.60 -4.20
N PHE A 171 -7.53 20.85 -3.18
CA PHE A 171 -6.62 20.08 -2.33
C PHE A 171 -6.96 18.61 -2.35
N PHE A 172 -5.95 17.75 -2.49
CA PHE A 172 -6.08 16.30 -2.39
C PHE A 172 -5.51 15.83 -1.06
N ILE A 173 -6.37 15.54 -0.08
CA ILE A 173 -5.95 15.08 1.23
C ILE A 173 -5.91 13.54 1.25
N GLY A 174 -4.78 12.97 1.69
CA GLY A 174 -4.61 11.52 1.75
C GLY A 174 -4.27 10.85 0.42
N MET A 175 -4.02 11.62 -0.65
CA MET A 175 -3.63 11.06 -1.95
C MET A 175 -2.15 10.62 -1.97
N CYS A 176 -1.75 9.93 -0.92
CA CYS A 176 -0.42 9.35 -0.76
C CYS A 176 -0.53 7.96 -0.15
N GLN A 177 0.38 7.08 -0.56
CA GLN A 177 0.44 5.70 -0.06
C GLN A 177 1.79 5.46 0.63
N PRO A 178 1.89 5.71 1.95
CA PRO A 178 3.11 5.43 2.70
C PRO A 178 3.28 3.93 2.93
N LEU A 179 4.51 3.52 3.23
CA LEU A 179 4.78 2.24 3.87
C LEU A 179 4.52 2.40 5.39
N GLY A 180 3.25 2.44 5.78
CA GLY A 180 2.79 2.73 7.12
C GLY A 180 1.40 3.33 7.13
N CYS A 181 0.99 3.95 8.24
CA CYS A 181 -0.31 4.57 8.40
C CYS A 181 -0.41 5.90 7.62
N VAL A 182 -1.48 6.09 6.84
CA VAL A 182 -1.70 7.33 6.07
C VAL A 182 -2.26 8.47 6.92
N TRP A 183 -2.97 8.16 8.00
CA TRP A 183 -3.73 9.16 8.77
C TRP A 183 -2.89 10.32 9.33
N PRO A 184 -1.70 10.11 9.94
CA PRO A 184 -0.89 11.23 10.41
C PRO A 184 -0.40 12.15 9.29
N LEU A 185 -0.19 11.62 8.08
CA LEU A 185 0.19 12.41 6.91
C LEU A 185 -0.99 13.24 6.42
N SER A 186 -2.18 12.62 6.34
CA SER A 186 -3.42 13.30 5.93
C SER A 186 -3.81 14.42 6.91
N GLU A 187 -3.61 14.22 8.21
CA GLU A 187 -3.82 15.26 9.22
C GLU A 187 -2.92 16.48 8.97
N LEU A 188 -1.63 16.26 8.72
CA LEU A 188 -0.70 17.36 8.43
C LEU A 188 -1.01 18.03 7.09
N GLN A 189 -1.44 17.27 6.08
CA GLN A 189 -1.92 17.84 4.83
C GLN A 189 -3.16 18.71 5.05
N ALA A 190 -4.13 18.26 5.84
CA ALA A 190 -5.33 19.02 6.16
C ALA A 190 -5.00 20.33 6.91
N LYS A 191 -4.09 20.27 7.90
CA LYS A 191 -3.60 21.47 8.60
C LYS A 191 -2.90 22.45 7.64
N LEU A 192 -2.11 21.95 6.68
CA LEU A 192 -1.45 22.79 5.70
C LEU A 192 -2.44 23.38 4.70
N ALA A 193 -3.48 22.63 4.30
CA ALA A 193 -4.57 23.14 3.45
C ALA A 193 -5.34 24.28 4.15
N ALA A 194 -5.70 24.09 5.42
CA ALA A 194 -6.36 25.13 6.22
C ALA A 194 -5.54 26.43 6.24
N ARG A 195 -4.23 26.34 6.47
CA ARG A 195 -3.33 27.51 6.45
C ARG A 195 -3.19 28.15 5.06
N ALA A 196 -3.26 27.35 4.00
CA ALA A 196 -3.28 27.88 2.64
C ALA A 196 -4.57 28.66 2.36
N ILE A 197 -5.71 28.19 2.86
CA ILE A 197 -7.03 28.82 2.74
C ILE A 197 -7.07 30.14 3.53
N THR A 198 -6.50 30.18 4.73
CA THR A 198 -6.46 31.39 5.58
C THR A 198 -5.36 32.38 5.19
N GLY A 199 -4.53 32.06 4.19
CA GLY A 199 -3.41 32.91 3.78
C GLY A 199 -2.18 32.86 4.70
N GLU A 200 -2.19 32.01 5.74
CA GLU A 200 -1.09 31.85 6.67
C GLU A 200 0.09 31.03 6.09
N TRP A 201 -0.16 30.31 5.02
CA TRP A 201 0.86 29.62 4.23
C TRP A 201 0.75 30.07 2.78
N VAL A 202 1.85 30.61 2.28
CA VAL A 202 1.91 31.14 0.90
C VAL A 202 2.36 30.04 -0.05
N ARG A 203 1.55 29.80 -1.06
CA ARG A 203 1.83 28.86 -2.14
C ARG A 203 3.13 29.25 -2.87
N PRO A 204 4.07 28.31 -3.10
CA PRO A 204 5.30 28.60 -3.84
C PRO A 204 5.03 29.10 -5.25
N LYS A 205 5.73 30.15 -5.71
CA LYS A 205 5.60 30.67 -7.07
C LYS A 205 5.98 29.66 -8.16
N ASN A 206 6.91 28.74 -7.84
CA ASN A 206 7.38 27.68 -8.74
C ASN A 206 6.63 26.36 -8.54
N ILE A 207 5.34 26.39 -8.16
CA ILE A 207 4.54 25.20 -7.85
C ILE A 207 4.51 24.19 -9.01
N ALA A 208 4.46 24.66 -10.27
CA ALA A 208 4.46 23.79 -11.44
C ALA A 208 5.73 22.93 -11.54
N GLU A 209 6.92 23.54 -11.28
CA GLU A 209 8.18 22.79 -11.24
C GLU A 209 8.19 21.78 -10.10
N LEU A 210 7.64 22.15 -8.94
CA LEU A 210 7.54 21.26 -7.78
C LEU A 210 6.63 20.08 -8.07
N CYS A 211 5.51 20.28 -8.75
CA CYS A 211 4.60 19.21 -9.20
C CYS A 211 5.32 18.25 -10.18
N GLN A 212 6.05 18.77 -11.15
CA GLN A 212 6.81 17.95 -12.10
C GLN A 212 7.95 17.19 -11.42
N LYS A 213 8.57 17.76 -10.40
CA LYS A 213 9.59 17.09 -9.59
C LYS A 213 9.04 15.88 -8.83
N GLU A 214 7.80 15.96 -8.34
CA GLU A 214 7.13 14.83 -7.67
C GLU A 214 6.96 13.61 -8.60
N VAL A 215 6.76 13.86 -9.90
CA VAL A 215 6.66 12.80 -10.93
C VAL A 215 8.03 12.25 -11.30
N SER A 216 9.01 13.15 -11.53
CA SER A 216 10.34 12.78 -12.03
C SER A 216 11.26 12.18 -10.96
N ARG A 217 11.05 12.54 -9.70
CA ARG A 217 11.86 12.07 -8.55
C ARG A 217 10.99 11.49 -7.45
N PRO A 218 10.45 10.27 -7.63
CA PRO A 218 9.59 9.65 -6.64
C PRO A 218 10.34 9.40 -5.33
N HIS A 219 9.65 9.55 -4.20
CA HIS A 219 10.20 9.34 -2.85
C HIS A 219 10.77 7.93 -2.64
N VAL A 220 10.17 6.94 -3.29
CA VAL A 220 10.56 5.54 -3.18
C VAL A 220 10.75 4.96 -4.58
N LYS A 221 11.88 4.31 -4.81
CA LYS A 221 12.11 3.55 -6.03
C LYS A 221 11.41 2.19 -5.90
N GLN A 222 10.27 2.07 -6.50
CA GLN A 222 9.50 0.82 -6.59
C GLN A 222 9.33 0.38 -8.04
N ILE A 223 8.79 -0.81 -8.24
CA ILE A 223 8.41 -1.31 -9.57
C ILE A 223 7.44 -0.30 -10.21
N LYS A 224 7.68 0.06 -11.47
CA LYS A 224 6.81 0.96 -12.22
C LYS A 224 5.45 0.31 -12.44
N THR A 225 4.50 0.61 -11.60
CA THR A 225 3.09 0.25 -11.74
C THR A 225 2.21 1.45 -11.40
N PRO A 226 0.98 1.53 -11.93
CA PRO A 226 0.04 2.60 -11.61
C PRO A 226 -0.11 2.85 -10.11
N ARG A 227 -0.16 1.78 -9.33
CA ARG A 227 -0.31 1.83 -7.87
C ARG A 227 0.82 2.58 -7.15
N HIS A 228 2.05 2.56 -7.68
CA HIS A 228 3.21 3.10 -6.99
C HIS A 228 3.47 4.59 -7.23
N THR A 229 2.65 5.26 -8.03
CA THR A 229 2.83 6.68 -8.37
C THR A 229 2.56 7.63 -7.21
N ILE A 230 1.73 7.20 -6.25
CA ILE A 230 1.41 7.94 -5.03
C ILE A 230 2.19 7.42 -3.81
N THR A 231 3.12 6.48 -3.98
CA THR A 231 3.92 5.94 -2.86
C THR A 231 4.90 6.98 -2.35
N VAL A 232 4.94 7.12 -1.04
CA VAL A 232 5.87 8.01 -0.33
C VAL A 232 6.64 7.27 0.77
N ASP A 233 7.87 7.69 1.05
CA ASP A 233 8.57 7.30 2.27
C ASP A 233 7.91 8.03 3.45
N TYR A 234 7.34 7.26 4.38
CA TYR A 234 6.59 7.81 5.51
C TYR A 234 7.37 8.85 6.29
N HIS A 235 8.58 8.52 6.71
CA HIS A 235 9.37 9.39 7.60
C HIS A 235 9.90 10.64 6.88
N LEU A 236 10.34 10.49 5.64
CA LEU A 236 10.80 11.63 4.83
C LEU A 236 9.63 12.57 4.53
N PHE A 237 8.49 12.03 4.16
CA PHE A 237 7.31 12.82 3.82
C PHE A 237 6.71 13.49 5.06
N LEU A 238 6.64 12.80 6.19
CA LEU A 238 6.24 13.35 7.49
C LEU A 238 7.13 14.54 7.87
N LYS A 239 8.46 14.38 7.75
CA LYS A 239 9.41 15.46 8.04
C LYS A 239 9.23 16.65 7.08
N GLN A 240 8.94 16.40 5.82
CA GLN A 240 8.68 17.44 4.82
C GLN A 240 7.43 18.25 5.18
N LEU A 241 6.31 17.60 5.50
CA LEU A 241 5.07 18.27 5.90
C LEU A 241 5.25 19.05 7.21
N ARG A 242 5.89 18.45 8.23
CA ARG A 242 6.15 19.11 9.52
C ARG A 242 6.97 20.38 9.40
N ARG A 243 7.90 20.47 8.44
CA ARG A 243 8.72 21.69 8.23
C ARG A 243 7.93 22.87 7.71
N LEU A 244 6.75 22.63 7.12
CA LEU A 244 5.88 23.67 6.57
C LEU A 244 4.81 24.13 7.56
N LEU A 245 4.75 23.51 8.73
CA LEU A 245 3.83 23.84 9.80
C LEU A 245 4.56 24.43 11.01
N PRO A 246 3.96 25.37 11.75
CA PRO A 246 4.48 25.85 13.03
C PRO A 246 4.65 24.71 14.03
N LYS A 247 5.54 24.86 14.99
CA LYS A 247 5.87 23.80 15.98
C LYS A 247 4.69 23.41 16.86
N ASP A 248 3.81 24.31 17.15
CA ASP A 248 2.59 24.14 17.94
C ASP A 248 1.50 23.32 17.20
N TYR A 249 1.53 23.32 15.86
CA TYR A 249 0.65 22.49 15.01
C TYR A 249 1.10 21.02 14.91
N VAL A 250 2.33 20.76 15.28
CA VAL A 250 2.88 19.39 15.31
C VAL A 250 2.64 18.85 16.71
N SER A 251 1.54 18.09 16.90
CA SER A 251 1.16 17.55 18.20
C SER A 251 2.34 16.84 18.88
N LYS A 252 2.42 16.95 20.23
CA LYS A 252 3.44 16.29 21.07
C LYS A 252 3.31 14.75 21.08
N GLU A 253 2.31 14.20 20.41
CA GLU A 253 1.92 12.79 20.42
C GLU A 253 2.77 11.85 19.54
N ALA A 254 3.77 12.34 18.87
CA ALA A 254 4.66 11.49 18.09
C ALA A 254 5.95 11.10 18.85
N LYS A 255 5.86 10.89 20.16
CA LYS A 255 6.84 10.11 20.92
C LYS A 255 6.31 8.68 21.06
N VAL A 256 6.35 7.92 19.97
CA VAL A 256 6.24 6.47 19.98
C VAL A 256 7.55 5.88 19.49
#